data_1eb6971eed053ebd4a80e6622d06bb94
#
_entry.id   1eb6971eed053ebd4a80e6622d06bb94
#
_cell.length_a   1.000
_cell.length_b   1.000
_cell.length_c   1.000
_cell.angle_alpha   90.00
_cell.angle_beta   90.00
_cell.angle_gamma   90.00
#
_symmetry.space_group_name_H-M   'P 1'
#
loop_
_entity.id
_entity.type
_entity.pdbx_description
1 polymer ?
#
loop_
_entity_poly.entity_id
_entity_poly.type
_entity_poly.pdbx_seq_one_letter_code
_entity_poly.pdbx_strand_id
1 'polypeptide(L)'
;MRRVTVWAAVLVALAGAAPATLRAQASPLPIFDAHVHYNLDIGRPVPVETVFELWRQGGIRGVLLNSRPNDGTRELLAAAPPEFQAVAFARPYVVASDVQTWFRDPAILAMIQRELARGIYKGIGEFHIFGRDADSEGFARFVALASKQGLWLHAHCDDYVIERIFALDPHARVIWAHTGMNTPPARVDELLGRYPTLYGELSYRGGIVEGDALSNTWRALFTKYPERFLLGSDTWVAQRWPYVPEIMQSYRAWLSELPPEVAEKIAWRNGATLLLGQ
;
A
#
# COMPACT_ATOMS: atom_id res chain seq x y z
N MET A 1 -33.20 60.07 -67.05
CA MET A 1 -32.59 58.76 -66.68
C MET A 1 -32.13 58.85 -65.22
N ARG A 2 -32.91 58.31 -64.30
CA ARG A 2 -32.57 58.29 -62.85
C ARG A 2 -31.97 56.95 -62.54
N ARG A 3 -30.74 56.92 -61.99
CA ARG A 3 -30.06 55.74 -61.51
C ARG A 3 -30.51 55.46 -60.07
N VAL A 4 -31.08 54.31 -59.83
CA VAL A 4 -31.43 53.78 -58.50
C VAL A 4 -30.26 53.00 -58.00
N THR A 5 -29.68 53.43 -56.89
CA THR A 5 -28.59 52.73 -56.16
C THR A 5 -29.22 51.85 -55.12
N VAL A 6 -29.06 50.52 -55.24
CA VAL A 6 -29.51 49.52 -54.25
C VAL A 6 -28.39 49.31 -53.26
N TRP A 7 -28.64 49.56 -51.99
CA TRP A 7 -27.74 49.20 -50.90
C TRP A 7 -28.06 47.80 -50.42
N ALA A 8 -27.07 46.90 -50.53
CA ALA A 8 -27.16 45.54 -49.95
C ALA A 8 -26.65 45.62 -48.49
N ALA A 9 -27.53 45.33 -47.55
CA ALA A 9 -27.16 45.20 -46.14
C ALA A 9 -26.54 43.80 -45.88
N VAL A 10 -25.27 43.77 -45.46
CA VAL A 10 -24.60 42.53 -45.05
C VAL A 10 -24.88 42.34 -43.55
N LEU A 11 -25.69 41.31 -43.25
CA LEU A 11 -25.91 40.82 -41.86
C LEU A 11 -24.73 39.94 -41.46
N VAL A 12 -23.86 40.45 -40.59
CA VAL A 12 -22.83 39.66 -39.93
C VAL A 12 -23.48 38.90 -38.76
N ALA A 13 -23.65 37.58 -38.89
CA ALA A 13 -24.08 36.74 -37.80
C ALA A 13 -22.90 36.50 -36.80
N LEU A 14 -22.98 37.14 -35.66
CA LEU A 14 -22.09 36.84 -34.51
C LEU A 14 -22.46 35.47 -33.96
N ALA A 15 -21.73 34.44 -34.36
CA ALA A 15 -21.79 33.14 -33.68
C ALA A 15 -21.22 33.30 -32.28
N GLY A 16 -22.08 33.34 -31.25
CA GLY A 16 -21.71 33.30 -29.86
C GLY A 16 -21.01 31.97 -29.52
N ALA A 17 -19.70 32.00 -29.27
CA ALA A 17 -19.00 30.90 -28.68
C ALA A 17 -19.54 30.66 -27.26
N ALA A 18 -20.21 29.53 -27.05
CA ALA A 18 -20.58 29.10 -25.71
C ALA A 18 -19.32 28.97 -24.85
N PRO A 19 -19.34 29.45 -23.58
CA PRO A 19 -18.17 29.30 -22.71
C PRO A 19 -17.89 27.82 -22.53
N ALA A 20 -16.67 27.37 -22.87
CA ALA A 20 -16.17 26.07 -22.51
C ALA A 20 -16.24 25.95 -20.99
N THR A 21 -17.16 25.15 -20.49
CA THR A 21 -17.20 24.78 -19.08
C THR A 21 -15.86 24.12 -18.74
N LEU A 22 -15.01 24.81 -17.99
CA LEU A 22 -13.86 24.21 -17.34
C LEU A 22 -14.41 23.05 -16.49
N ARG A 23 -14.29 21.83 -16.99
CA ARG A 23 -14.47 20.65 -16.16
C ARG A 23 -13.43 20.80 -15.06
N ALA A 24 -13.88 21.02 -13.83
CA ALA A 24 -13.01 20.91 -12.67
C ALA A 24 -12.28 19.57 -12.80
N GLN A 25 -10.95 19.58 -12.91
CA GLN A 25 -10.17 18.36 -12.89
C GLN A 25 -10.50 17.68 -11.56
N ALA A 26 -11.15 16.52 -11.62
CA ALA A 26 -11.40 15.73 -10.44
C ALA A 26 -10.07 15.53 -9.72
N SER A 27 -10.06 15.79 -8.42
CA SER A 27 -8.86 15.57 -7.60
C SER A 27 -8.37 14.13 -7.84
N PRO A 28 -7.06 13.92 -7.98
CA PRO A 28 -6.54 12.58 -8.22
C PRO A 28 -6.99 11.64 -7.12
N LEU A 29 -7.31 10.40 -7.49
CA LEU A 29 -7.73 9.33 -6.58
C LEU A 29 -6.79 9.27 -5.38
N PRO A 30 -7.29 9.43 -4.12
CA PRO A 30 -6.45 9.35 -2.93
C PRO A 30 -5.84 7.96 -2.80
N ILE A 31 -4.67 7.87 -2.19
CA ILE A 31 -3.98 6.59 -2.00
C ILE A 31 -3.75 6.33 -0.51
N PHE A 32 -3.99 5.08 -0.12
CA PHE A 32 -3.49 4.49 1.11
C PHE A 32 -2.22 3.70 0.77
N ASP A 33 -1.05 4.18 1.25
CA ASP A 33 0.23 3.50 1.10
C ASP A 33 0.41 2.49 2.24
N ALA A 34 0.14 1.23 1.96
CA ALA A 34 0.15 0.16 2.97
C ALA A 34 1.54 -0.44 3.22
N HIS A 35 2.62 0.18 2.70
CA HIS A 35 3.97 -0.34 2.87
C HIS A 35 5.02 0.79 2.89
N VAL A 36 5.24 1.36 4.09
CA VAL A 36 6.18 2.47 4.25
C VAL A 36 7.22 2.15 5.33
N HIS A 37 8.49 2.30 4.97
CA HIS A 37 9.62 2.19 5.89
C HIS A 37 10.34 3.52 6.04
N TYR A 38 10.57 3.95 7.27
CA TYR A 38 11.46 5.04 7.61
C TYR A 38 12.62 4.49 8.45
N ASN A 39 13.51 3.75 7.76
CA ASN A 39 14.62 3.04 8.41
C ASN A 39 15.72 4.01 8.83
N LEU A 40 16.14 3.95 10.10
CA LEU A 40 17.16 4.83 10.69
C LEU A 40 18.56 4.19 10.75
N ASP A 41 18.67 2.90 10.47
CA ASP A 41 19.91 2.12 10.53
C ASP A 41 20.67 2.02 9.20
N ILE A 42 20.14 2.58 8.12
CA ILE A 42 20.69 2.49 6.76
C ILE A 42 20.99 3.88 6.17
N GLY A 43 22.05 4.50 6.67
CA GLY A 43 22.53 5.78 6.18
C GLY A 43 21.75 6.98 6.74
N ARG A 44 21.88 8.15 6.09
CA ARG A 44 21.20 9.37 6.51
C ARG A 44 19.71 9.30 6.13
N PRO A 45 18.79 9.40 7.08
CA PRO A 45 17.37 9.40 6.78
C PRO A 45 16.96 10.62 5.95
N VAL A 46 15.89 10.48 5.18
CA VAL A 46 15.23 11.60 4.50
C VAL A 46 14.60 12.49 5.57
N PRO A 47 14.74 13.84 5.49
CA PRO A 47 14.07 14.72 6.45
C PRO A 47 12.55 14.48 6.49
N VAL A 48 11.96 14.50 7.67
CA VAL A 48 10.54 14.18 7.89
C VAL A 48 9.62 15.12 7.06
N GLU A 49 9.96 16.39 6.96
CA GLU A 49 9.24 17.37 6.16
C GLU A 49 9.26 17.02 4.67
N THR A 50 10.40 16.48 4.19
CA THR A 50 10.53 15.98 2.81
C THR A 50 9.63 14.76 2.59
N VAL A 51 9.53 13.85 3.57
CA VAL A 51 8.61 12.71 3.50
C VAL A 51 7.16 13.19 3.30
N PHE A 52 6.72 14.14 4.10
CA PHE A 52 5.35 14.67 3.99
C PHE A 52 5.10 15.39 2.67
N GLU A 53 6.11 16.11 2.16
CA GLU A 53 5.99 16.73 0.85
C GLU A 53 5.85 15.69 -0.27
N LEU A 54 6.63 14.61 -0.24
CA LEU A 54 6.52 13.50 -1.19
C LEU A 54 5.16 12.79 -1.11
N TRP A 55 4.60 12.63 0.09
CA TRP A 55 3.24 12.09 0.25
C TRP A 55 2.18 13.02 -0.34
N ARG A 56 2.29 14.35 -0.16
CA ARG A 56 1.38 15.32 -0.81
C ARG A 56 1.45 15.21 -2.31
N GLN A 57 2.67 15.22 -2.88
CA GLN A 57 2.90 15.07 -4.32
C GLN A 57 2.36 13.74 -4.85
N GLY A 58 2.52 12.65 -4.09
CA GLY A 58 1.96 11.34 -4.40
C GLY A 58 0.44 11.25 -4.24
N GLY A 59 -0.22 12.26 -3.63
CA GLY A 59 -1.65 12.21 -3.29
C GLY A 59 -1.98 11.12 -2.26
N ILE A 60 -1.02 10.79 -1.41
CA ILE A 60 -1.20 9.84 -0.30
C ILE A 60 -1.96 10.53 0.81
N ARG A 61 -2.90 9.83 1.45
CA ARG A 61 -3.73 10.30 2.56
C ARG A 61 -3.68 9.38 3.76
N GLY A 62 -3.38 8.11 3.55
CA GLY A 62 -3.21 7.11 4.60
C GLY A 62 -1.93 6.33 4.41
N VAL A 63 -1.30 5.92 5.51
CA VAL A 63 -0.03 5.19 5.47
C VAL A 63 0.02 4.11 6.55
N LEU A 64 0.61 2.95 6.21
CA LEU A 64 1.04 1.95 7.16
C LEU A 64 2.55 2.05 7.33
N LEU A 65 2.97 2.40 8.55
CA LEU A 65 4.36 2.61 8.92
C LEU A 65 4.93 1.39 9.62
N ASN A 66 6.06 0.90 9.16
CA ASN A 66 6.83 -0.13 9.84
C ASN A 66 8.33 0.06 9.53
N SER A 67 9.13 0.39 10.51
CA SER A 67 10.49 0.85 10.31
C SER A 67 11.49 0.06 11.16
N ARG A 68 12.75 0.11 10.79
CA ARG A 68 13.87 -0.50 11.49
C ARG A 68 14.90 0.57 11.87
N PRO A 69 15.18 0.72 13.17
CA PRO A 69 14.39 0.23 14.32
C PRO A 69 12.98 0.87 14.36
N ASN A 70 12.12 0.42 15.28
CA ASN A 70 10.77 0.94 15.47
C ASN A 70 10.71 2.43 15.85
N ASP A 71 11.85 3.03 16.19
CA ASP A 71 12.03 4.47 16.44
C ASP A 71 11.58 5.29 15.23
N GLY A 72 11.93 4.87 14.00
CA GLY A 72 11.51 5.54 12.78
C GLY A 72 9.99 5.52 12.58
N THR A 73 9.33 4.41 12.92
CA THR A 73 7.86 4.34 12.92
C THR A 73 7.26 5.35 13.88
N ARG A 74 7.79 5.41 15.10
CA ARG A 74 7.30 6.34 16.15
C ARG A 74 7.55 7.80 15.79
N GLU A 75 8.71 8.10 15.20
CA GLU A 75 9.07 9.44 14.75
C GLU A 75 8.07 9.96 13.71
N LEU A 76 7.84 9.20 12.62
CA LEU A 76 6.86 9.60 11.60
C LEU A 76 5.43 9.63 12.13
N LEU A 77 5.04 8.68 12.98
CA LEU A 77 3.70 8.66 13.57
C LEU A 77 3.43 9.90 14.43
N ALA A 78 4.42 10.31 15.24
CA ALA A 78 4.30 11.47 16.12
C ALA A 78 4.34 12.81 15.36
N ALA A 79 5.04 12.86 14.23
CA ALA A 79 5.20 14.06 13.42
C ALA A 79 4.13 14.22 12.33
N ALA A 80 3.36 13.15 12.03
CA ALA A 80 2.42 13.16 10.91
C ALA A 80 1.35 14.24 11.08
N PRO A 81 1.23 15.19 10.12
CA PRO A 81 0.17 16.17 10.13
C PRO A 81 -1.21 15.52 9.97
N PRO A 82 -2.31 16.18 10.43
CA PRO A 82 -3.66 15.60 10.45
C PRO A 82 -4.21 15.14 9.10
N GLU A 83 -3.68 15.67 8.00
CA GLU A 83 -4.07 15.25 6.65
C GLU A 83 -3.57 13.84 6.28
N PHE A 84 -2.62 13.28 7.04
CA PHE A 84 -2.11 11.92 6.85
C PHE A 84 -2.58 11.01 7.97
N GLN A 85 -3.37 10.00 7.62
CA GLN A 85 -3.88 9.02 8.57
C GLN A 85 -2.85 7.88 8.68
N ALA A 86 -2.05 7.90 9.74
CA ALA A 86 -0.95 6.97 9.92
C ALA A 86 -1.32 5.82 10.86
N VAL A 87 -0.98 4.59 10.47
CA VAL A 87 -1.09 3.37 11.25
C VAL A 87 0.29 2.77 11.45
N ALA A 88 0.60 2.35 12.67
CA ALA A 88 1.90 1.78 13.02
C ALA A 88 1.83 0.25 13.17
N PHE A 89 2.81 -0.44 12.58
CA PHE A 89 3.12 -1.85 12.86
C PHE A 89 4.49 -1.96 13.51
N ALA A 90 4.64 -2.87 14.47
CA ALA A 90 5.90 -3.13 15.12
C ALA A 90 6.75 -4.09 14.27
N ARG A 91 7.90 -3.65 13.79
CA ARG A 91 8.79 -4.48 12.97
C ARG A 91 9.71 -5.33 13.86
N PRO A 92 9.91 -6.64 13.58
CA PRO A 92 10.73 -7.51 14.43
C PRO A 92 12.23 -7.40 14.11
N TYR A 93 12.72 -6.18 13.92
CA TYR A 93 14.11 -5.88 13.59
C TYR A 93 14.61 -4.67 14.38
N VAL A 94 15.85 -4.77 14.88
CA VAL A 94 16.61 -3.64 15.42
C VAL A 94 17.61 -3.15 14.38
N VAL A 95 18.27 -4.10 13.71
CA VAL A 95 19.28 -3.86 12.67
C VAL A 95 19.03 -4.73 11.44
N ALA A 96 19.70 -4.42 10.33
CA ALA A 96 19.49 -5.11 9.05
C ALA A 96 19.75 -6.63 9.10
N SER A 97 20.70 -7.10 9.91
CA SER A 97 21.01 -8.52 10.04
C SER A 97 19.87 -9.35 10.65
N ASP A 98 18.98 -8.72 11.43
CA ASP A 98 17.87 -9.43 12.09
C ASP A 98 16.90 -10.04 11.10
N VAL A 99 16.83 -9.52 9.85
CA VAL A 99 15.95 -10.01 8.78
C VAL A 99 16.04 -11.52 8.56
N GLN A 100 17.21 -12.12 8.78
CA GLN A 100 17.43 -13.56 8.54
C GLN A 100 17.25 -14.43 9.77
N THR A 101 17.22 -13.85 10.98
CA THR A 101 17.34 -14.63 12.22
C THR A 101 16.29 -14.29 13.29
N TRP A 102 15.51 -13.24 13.10
CA TRP A 102 14.57 -12.69 14.09
C TRP A 102 13.64 -13.75 14.72
N PHE A 103 13.18 -14.72 13.95
CA PHE A 103 12.26 -15.76 14.39
C PHE A 103 12.94 -16.85 15.28
N ARG A 104 14.27 -16.82 15.38
CA ARG A 104 15.07 -17.71 16.24
C ARG A 104 15.61 -16.99 17.47
N ASP A 105 15.52 -15.65 17.53
CA ASP A 105 16.05 -14.86 18.61
C ASP A 105 14.96 -14.49 19.62
N PRO A 106 15.01 -15.05 20.86
CA PRO A 106 14.04 -14.72 21.89
C PRO A 106 14.10 -13.24 22.35
N ALA A 107 15.23 -12.55 22.15
CA ALA A 107 15.35 -11.13 22.47
C ALA A 107 14.50 -10.27 21.53
N ILE A 108 14.34 -10.68 20.26
CA ILE A 108 13.46 -10.01 19.30
C ILE A 108 11.98 -10.17 19.71
N LEU A 109 11.56 -11.37 20.12
CA LEU A 109 10.19 -11.55 20.63
C LEU A 109 9.93 -10.68 21.88
N ALA A 110 10.88 -10.61 22.81
CA ALA A 110 10.78 -9.75 23.98
C ALA A 110 10.76 -8.26 23.61
N MET A 111 11.51 -7.85 22.58
CA MET A 111 11.49 -6.48 22.06
C MET A 111 10.12 -6.15 21.49
N ILE A 112 9.53 -7.02 20.65
CA ILE A 112 8.20 -6.83 20.09
C ILE A 112 7.14 -6.72 21.19
N GLN A 113 7.20 -7.55 22.22
CA GLN A 113 6.28 -7.45 23.37
C GLN A 113 6.36 -6.08 24.06
N ARG A 114 7.57 -5.53 24.23
CA ARG A 114 7.76 -4.18 24.79
C ARG A 114 7.21 -3.09 23.86
N GLU A 115 7.43 -3.21 22.57
CA GLU A 115 6.85 -2.25 21.61
C GLU A 115 5.32 -2.30 21.64
N LEU A 116 4.72 -3.49 21.59
CA LEU A 116 3.26 -3.65 21.63
C LEU A 116 2.63 -3.11 22.92
N ALA A 117 3.35 -3.19 24.05
CA ALA A 117 2.90 -2.62 25.32
C ALA A 117 2.69 -1.09 25.28
N ARG A 118 3.22 -0.39 24.26
CA ARG A 118 2.96 1.04 24.05
C ARG A 118 1.52 1.35 23.58
N GLY A 119 0.78 0.35 23.09
CA GLY A 119 -0.61 0.50 22.69
C GLY A 119 -0.85 1.25 21.37
N ILE A 120 0.20 1.58 20.62
CA ILE A 120 0.10 2.36 19.35
C ILE A 120 0.07 1.48 18.10
N TYR A 121 0.43 0.21 18.20
CA TYR A 121 0.59 -0.67 17.06
C TYR A 121 -0.69 -1.48 16.77
N LYS A 122 -1.06 -1.54 15.51
CA LYS A 122 -2.21 -2.33 15.01
C LYS A 122 -1.78 -3.69 14.45
N GLY A 123 -0.48 -3.92 14.30
CA GLY A 123 0.06 -5.15 13.72
C GLY A 123 1.55 -5.31 13.97
N ILE A 124 2.08 -6.42 13.46
CA ILE A 124 3.48 -6.79 13.50
C ILE A 124 3.98 -7.03 12.08
N GLY A 125 5.12 -6.47 11.73
CA GLY A 125 5.75 -6.59 10.41
C GLY A 125 6.14 -5.21 9.85
N GLU A 126 6.70 -5.13 8.66
CA GLU A 126 6.98 -6.24 7.75
C GLU A 126 8.03 -7.19 8.33
N PHE A 127 7.80 -8.50 8.21
CA PHE A 127 8.79 -9.51 8.56
C PHE A 127 9.04 -10.45 7.39
N HIS A 128 10.31 -10.87 7.22
CA HIS A 128 10.76 -11.80 6.18
C HIS A 128 10.90 -13.19 6.76
N ILE A 129 10.26 -14.16 6.15
CA ILE A 129 10.42 -15.58 6.48
C ILE A 129 10.02 -16.42 5.28
N PHE A 130 10.74 -17.54 5.02
CA PHE A 130 10.53 -18.34 3.82
C PHE A 130 10.58 -19.82 4.12
N GLY A 131 9.78 -20.61 3.40
CA GLY A 131 9.78 -22.05 3.44
C GLY A 131 9.72 -22.60 4.87
N ARG A 132 10.59 -23.56 5.15
CA ARG A 132 10.61 -24.32 6.41
C ARG A 132 11.06 -23.53 7.64
N ASP A 133 11.59 -22.32 7.51
CA ASP A 133 11.84 -21.46 8.66
C ASP A 133 10.55 -21.12 9.41
N ALA A 134 9.41 -21.15 8.72
CA ALA A 134 8.09 -20.98 9.31
C ALA A 134 7.62 -22.18 10.18
N ASP A 135 8.31 -23.30 10.13
CA ASP A 135 8.05 -24.44 11.02
C ASP A 135 8.70 -24.26 12.40
N SER A 136 9.50 -23.21 12.61
CA SER A 136 10.18 -22.96 13.86
C SER A 136 9.22 -22.60 15.01
N GLU A 137 9.57 -23.03 16.23
CA GLU A 137 8.80 -22.70 17.44
C GLU A 137 8.73 -21.17 17.67
N GLY A 138 9.81 -20.45 17.35
CA GLY A 138 9.85 -18.99 17.49
C GLY A 138 8.82 -18.31 16.58
N PHE A 139 8.69 -18.74 15.35
CA PHE A 139 7.65 -18.23 14.45
C PHE A 139 6.23 -18.56 14.95
N ALA A 140 6.01 -19.79 15.42
CA ALA A 140 4.72 -20.17 16.00
C ALA A 140 4.34 -19.29 17.21
N ARG A 141 5.30 -19.00 18.11
CA ARG A 141 5.09 -18.07 19.24
C ARG A 141 4.76 -16.64 18.77
N PHE A 142 5.38 -16.20 17.70
CA PHE A 142 5.15 -14.87 17.13
C PHE A 142 3.74 -14.76 16.54
N VAL A 143 3.27 -15.77 15.77
CA VAL A 143 1.91 -15.83 15.26
C VAL A 143 0.91 -15.88 16.43
N ALA A 144 1.17 -16.71 17.45
CA ALA A 144 0.32 -16.80 18.65
C ALA A 144 0.23 -15.46 19.42
N LEU A 145 1.32 -14.69 19.47
CA LEU A 145 1.32 -13.36 20.08
C LEU A 145 0.39 -12.40 19.32
N ALA A 146 0.50 -12.39 17.99
CA ALA A 146 -0.36 -11.57 17.12
C ALA A 146 -1.83 -11.95 17.28
N SER A 147 -2.13 -13.25 17.22
CA SER A 147 -3.45 -13.84 17.39
C SER A 147 -4.11 -13.43 18.70
N LYS A 148 -3.39 -13.62 19.83
CA LYS A 148 -3.88 -13.29 21.17
C LYS A 148 -4.30 -11.81 21.33
N GLN A 149 -3.63 -10.91 20.61
CA GLN A 149 -3.88 -9.46 20.67
C GLN A 149 -4.73 -8.95 19.51
N GLY A 150 -5.20 -9.83 18.61
CA GLY A 150 -5.97 -9.46 17.45
C GLY A 150 -5.21 -8.55 16.47
N LEU A 151 -3.89 -8.72 16.36
CA LEU A 151 -3.02 -7.89 15.52
C LEU A 151 -2.98 -8.39 14.08
N TRP A 152 -2.68 -7.47 13.17
CA TRP A 152 -2.33 -7.80 11.79
C TRP A 152 -0.92 -8.35 11.69
N LEU A 153 -0.69 -9.23 10.73
CA LEU A 153 0.62 -9.70 10.30
C LEU A 153 0.93 -9.12 8.91
N HIS A 154 2.03 -8.38 8.76
CA HIS A 154 2.53 -7.94 7.46
C HIS A 154 3.72 -8.81 7.07
N ALA A 155 3.49 -9.77 6.17
CA ALA A 155 4.39 -10.88 5.92
C ALA A 155 5.02 -10.80 4.53
N HIS A 156 6.35 -10.63 4.47
CA HIS A 156 7.16 -10.83 3.27
C HIS A 156 7.60 -12.28 3.20
N CYS A 157 6.87 -13.07 2.45
CA CYS A 157 7.04 -14.52 2.47
C CYS A 157 6.54 -15.18 1.18
N ASP A 158 6.88 -16.46 1.02
CA ASP A 158 6.31 -17.34 0.00
C ASP A 158 4.90 -17.85 0.39
N ASP A 159 4.27 -18.57 -0.51
CA ASP A 159 2.94 -19.12 -0.34
C ASP A 159 2.89 -20.25 0.71
N TYR A 160 3.99 -20.99 0.91
CA TYR A 160 4.11 -21.98 1.98
C TYR A 160 3.91 -21.34 3.36
N VAL A 161 4.54 -20.19 3.59
CA VAL A 161 4.42 -19.48 4.87
C VAL A 161 3.01 -18.95 5.09
N ILE A 162 2.32 -18.48 4.04
CA ILE A 162 0.91 -18.11 4.14
C ILE A 162 0.07 -19.26 4.65
N GLU A 163 0.20 -20.46 4.04
CA GLU A 163 -0.51 -21.64 4.52
C GLU A 163 -0.13 -22.00 5.97
N ARG A 164 1.16 -21.81 6.33
CA ARG A 164 1.63 -22.08 7.68
C ARG A 164 1.05 -21.13 8.73
N ILE A 165 0.93 -19.83 8.41
CA ILE A 165 0.27 -18.85 9.30
C ILE A 165 -1.17 -19.27 9.56
N PHE A 166 -1.94 -19.60 8.52
CA PHE A 166 -3.34 -19.99 8.67
C PHE A 166 -3.52 -21.40 9.28
N ALA A 167 -2.52 -22.27 9.20
CA ALA A 167 -2.51 -23.53 9.95
C ALA A 167 -2.27 -23.31 11.44
N LEU A 168 -1.51 -22.29 11.83
CA LEU A 168 -1.27 -21.90 13.22
C LEU A 168 -2.46 -21.10 13.82
N ASP A 169 -3.06 -20.24 13.02
CA ASP A 169 -4.25 -19.45 13.37
C ASP A 169 -5.18 -19.29 12.16
N PRO A 170 -6.28 -20.05 12.07
CA PRO A 170 -7.26 -19.94 10.98
C PRO A 170 -7.93 -18.55 10.86
N HIS A 171 -7.84 -17.72 11.90
CA HIS A 171 -8.42 -16.38 11.96
C HIS A 171 -7.36 -15.27 11.83
N ALA A 172 -6.11 -15.62 11.56
CA ALA A 172 -5.04 -14.66 11.36
C ALA A 172 -5.43 -13.58 10.33
N ARG A 173 -5.07 -12.33 10.59
CA ARG A 173 -5.26 -11.22 9.66
C ARG A 173 -3.91 -10.92 9.00
N VAL A 174 -3.80 -11.14 7.70
CA VAL A 174 -2.52 -11.12 7.00
C VAL A 174 -2.54 -10.13 5.83
N ILE A 175 -1.58 -9.22 5.81
CA ILE A 175 -1.18 -8.46 4.64
C ILE A 175 0.05 -9.16 4.05
N TRP A 176 -0.10 -9.72 2.86
CA TRP A 176 0.96 -10.42 2.15
C TRP A 176 1.76 -9.42 1.32
N ALA A 177 2.92 -9.02 1.82
CA ALA A 177 3.79 -8.08 1.15
C ALA A 177 4.14 -8.57 -0.26
N HIS A 178 4.08 -7.64 -1.23
CA HIS A 178 4.31 -7.89 -2.65
C HIS A 178 3.43 -9.01 -3.24
N THR A 179 2.36 -9.40 -2.55
CA THR A 179 1.52 -10.55 -2.92
C THR A 179 2.38 -11.77 -3.31
N GLY A 180 3.42 -12.03 -2.50
CA GLY A 180 4.38 -13.13 -2.69
C GLY A 180 5.33 -12.94 -3.86
N MET A 181 5.62 -11.70 -4.27
CA MET A 181 6.55 -11.33 -5.34
C MET A 181 6.34 -12.10 -6.67
N ASN A 182 6.85 -13.31 -6.74
CA ASN A 182 6.84 -14.16 -7.94
C ASN A 182 5.79 -15.29 -7.87
N THR A 183 4.98 -15.36 -6.81
CA THR A 183 3.91 -16.36 -6.71
C THR A 183 2.99 -16.27 -7.92
N PRO A 184 2.74 -17.37 -8.65
CA PRO A 184 1.88 -17.34 -9.83
C PRO A 184 0.47 -16.79 -9.51
N PRO A 185 -0.14 -15.98 -10.39
CA PRO A 185 -1.47 -15.41 -10.15
C PRO A 185 -2.56 -16.44 -9.84
N ALA A 186 -2.49 -17.63 -10.45
CA ALA A 186 -3.41 -18.73 -10.14
C ALA A 186 -3.30 -19.20 -8.69
N ARG A 187 -2.07 -19.19 -8.12
CA ARG A 187 -1.86 -19.52 -6.72
C ARG A 187 -2.33 -18.41 -5.79
N VAL A 188 -2.16 -17.16 -6.20
CA VAL A 188 -2.74 -16.00 -5.49
C VAL A 188 -4.27 -16.11 -5.43
N ASP A 189 -4.92 -16.46 -6.54
CA ASP A 189 -6.37 -16.68 -6.62
C ASP A 189 -6.82 -17.80 -5.64
N GLU A 190 -6.13 -18.94 -5.62
CA GLU A 190 -6.41 -20.05 -4.73
C GLU A 190 -6.33 -19.62 -3.24
N LEU A 191 -5.24 -18.93 -2.85
CA LEU A 191 -5.02 -18.52 -1.47
C LEU A 191 -6.01 -17.45 -1.01
N LEU A 192 -6.31 -16.44 -1.85
CA LEU A 192 -7.32 -15.43 -1.54
C LEU A 192 -8.72 -16.02 -1.42
N GLY A 193 -9.03 -17.05 -2.24
CA GLY A 193 -10.29 -17.77 -2.16
C GLY A 193 -10.41 -18.64 -0.91
N ARG A 194 -9.28 -19.20 -0.42
CA ARG A 194 -9.23 -20.08 0.75
C ARG A 194 -9.24 -19.30 2.07
N TYR A 195 -8.54 -18.14 2.12
CA TYR A 195 -8.31 -17.40 3.35
C TYR A 195 -8.98 -16.01 3.31
N PRO A 196 -10.17 -15.86 3.93
CA PRO A 196 -10.96 -14.61 3.88
C PRO A 196 -10.27 -13.39 4.49
N THR A 197 -9.28 -13.57 5.34
CA THR A 197 -8.54 -12.53 6.04
C THR A 197 -7.10 -12.34 5.51
N LEU A 198 -6.80 -12.89 4.31
CA LEU A 198 -5.57 -12.65 3.57
C LEU A 198 -5.77 -11.47 2.60
N TYR A 199 -4.88 -10.50 2.58
CA TYR A 199 -4.86 -9.34 1.69
C TYR A 199 -3.52 -9.25 0.97
N GLY A 200 -3.52 -8.95 -0.32
CA GLY A 200 -2.30 -8.76 -1.10
C GLY A 200 -1.88 -7.31 -1.14
N GLU A 201 -0.64 -6.99 -0.78
CA GLU A 201 -0.03 -5.69 -0.98
C GLU A 201 0.83 -5.73 -2.27
N LEU A 202 0.83 -4.65 -3.07
CA LEU A 202 1.23 -4.69 -4.48
C LEU A 202 2.56 -3.99 -4.79
N SER A 203 3.31 -3.47 -3.80
CA SER A 203 4.65 -2.94 -4.08
C SER A 203 5.55 -4.04 -4.67
N TYR A 204 6.38 -3.68 -5.63
CA TYR A 204 7.26 -4.61 -6.36
C TYR A 204 6.60 -5.84 -6.99
N ARG A 205 5.27 -5.92 -7.01
CA ARG A 205 4.58 -7.04 -7.64
C ARG A 205 4.71 -6.98 -9.15
N GLY A 206 5.46 -7.92 -9.73
CA GLY A 206 5.60 -8.08 -11.17
C GLY A 206 4.34 -8.61 -11.86
N GLY A 207 4.23 -8.37 -13.18
CA GLY A 207 3.18 -8.92 -14.03
C GLY A 207 1.82 -8.24 -13.92
N ILE A 208 1.67 -7.19 -13.09
CA ILE A 208 0.43 -6.38 -13.04
C ILE A 208 0.24 -5.65 -14.36
N VAL A 209 1.33 -5.09 -14.89
CA VAL A 209 1.34 -4.39 -16.17
C VAL A 209 2.13 -5.23 -17.19
N GLU A 210 1.58 -5.40 -18.39
CA GLU A 210 2.21 -6.03 -19.54
C GLU A 210 2.24 -5.02 -20.70
N GLY A 211 3.45 -4.61 -21.11
CA GLY A 211 3.62 -3.43 -21.94
C GLY A 211 3.19 -2.18 -21.16
N ASP A 212 2.25 -1.42 -21.72
CA ASP A 212 1.72 -0.19 -21.11
C ASP A 212 0.33 -0.37 -20.49
N ALA A 213 -0.22 -1.60 -20.43
CA ALA A 213 -1.58 -1.88 -20.01
C ALA A 213 -1.66 -2.84 -18.81
N LEU A 214 -2.76 -2.74 -18.05
CA LEU A 214 -3.09 -3.70 -17.00
C LEU A 214 -3.29 -5.10 -17.62
N SER A 215 -2.55 -6.10 -17.13
CA SER A 215 -2.66 -7.46 -17.65
C SER A 215 -4.06 -8.05 -17.39
N ASN A 216 -4.52 -8.87 -18.32
CA ASN A 216 -5.84 -9.49 -18.21
C ASN A 216 -5.97 -10.38 -16.98
N THR A 217 -4.88 -11.04 -16.59
CA THR A 217 -4.83 -11.91 -15.41
C THR A 217 -5.05 -11.11 -14.12
N TRP A 218 -4.36 -9.99 -13.95
CA TRP A 218 -4.53 -9.13 -12.77
C TRP A 218 -5.84 -8.37 -12.80
N ARG A 219 -6.30 -7.94 -13.96
CA ARG A 219 -7.65 -7.36 -14.12
C ARG A 219 -8.73 -8.31 -13.59
N ALA A 220 -8.64 -9.60 -13.93
CA ALA A 220 -9.58 -10.61 -13.45
C ALA A 220 -9.50 -10.79 -11.93
N LEU A 221 -8.30 -10.84 -11.35
CA LEU A 221 -8.09 -10.94 -9.89
C LEU A 221 -8.63 -9.73 -9.14
N PHE A 222 -8.33 -8.51 -9.61
CA PHE A 222 -8.82 -7.27 -9.00
C PHE A 222 -10.35 -7.15 -9.06
N THR A 223 -10.95 -7.60 -10.15
CA THR A 223 -12.41 -7.61 -10.30
C THR A 223 -13.06 -8.69 -9.43
N LYS A 224 -12.43 -9.85 -9.28
CA LYS A 224 -12.91 -10.96 -8.44
C LYS A 224 -12.79 -10.66 -6.94
N TYR A 225 -11.73 -9.95 -6.53
CA TYR A 225 -11.41 -9.65 -5.14
C TYR A 225 -11.16 -8.15 -4.90
N PRO A 226 -12.13 -7.28 -5.18
CA PRO A 226 -11.91 -5.83 -5.14
C PRO A 226 -11.55 -5.28 -3.76
N GLU A 227 -11.94 -5.96 -2.68
CA GLU A 227 -11.63 -5.58 -1.30
C GLU A 227 -10.32 -6.19 -0.75
N ARG A 228 -9.52 -6.89 -1.57
CA ARG A 228 -8.45 -7.74 -1.05
C ARG A 228 -7.05 -7.27 -1.43
N PHE A 229 -6.91 -6.13 -2.13
CA PHE A 229 -5.61 -5.59 -2.55
C PHE A 229 -5.35 -4.21 -1.98
N LEU A 230 -4.08 -3.94 -1.69
CA LEU A 230 -3.55 -2.70 -1.13
C LEU A 230 -2.37 -2.23 -1.97
N LEU A 231 -2.18 -0.92 -2.10
CA LEU A 231 -0.99 -0.35 -2.72
C LEU A 231 0.12 -0.13 -1.68
N GLY A 232 1.36 -0.08 -2.13
CA GLY A 232 2.50 0.24 -1.27
C GLY A 232 3.67 0.86 -2.04
N SER A 233 4.42 1.75 -1.40
CA SER A 233 5.65 2.31 -1.97
C SER A 233 6.89 1.48 -1.64
N ASP A 234 6.89 0.82 -0.50
CA ASP A 234 8.03 0.07 0.06
C ASP A 234 9.33 0.88 0.05
N THR A 235 9.37 1.92 0.86
CA THR A 235 10.48 2.87 0.98
C THR A 235 11.62 2.35 1.86
N TRP A 236 12.08 1.12 1.62
CA TRP A 236 13.05 0.41 2.47
C TRP A 236 14.46 1.03 2.49
N VAL A 237 14.79 1.91 1.53
CA VAL A 237 16.05 2.70 1.47
C VAL A 237 15.77 4.17 1.17
N ALA A 238 16.67 5.05 1.64
CA ALA A 238 16.52 6.50 1.45
C ALA A 238 16.41 6.92 -0.03
N GLN A 239 17.11 6.22 -0.93
CA GLN A 239 17.12 6.48 -2.36
C GLN A 239 15.76 6.23 -3.04
N ARG A 240 14.85 5.48 -2.41
CA ARG A 240 13.52 5.19 -2.97
C ARG A 240 12.52 6.32 -2.72
N TRP A 241 12.71 7.11 -1.68
CA TRP A 241 11.78 8.16 -1.31
C TRP A 241 11.47 9.16 -2.43
N PRO A 242 12.45 9.69 -3.20
CA PRO A 242 12.17 10.63 -4.29
C PRO A 242 11.23 10.07 -5.37
N TYR A 243 11.12 8.75 -5.50
CA TYR A 243 10.27 8.09 -6.50
C TYR A 243 8.84 7.83 -6.03
N VAL A 244 8.49 8.14 -4.76
CA VAL A 244 7.15 7.89 -4.22
C VAL A 244 6.04 8.54 -5.07
N PRO A 245 6.13 9.82 -5.49
CA PRO A 245 5.10 10.43 -6.34
C PRO A 245 4.94 9.69 -7.69
N GLU A 246 6.04 9.28 -8.31
CA GLU A 246 6.06 8.57 -9.57
C GLU A 246 5.48 7.15 -9.45
N ILE A 247 5.79 6.44 -8.37
CA ILE A 247 5.19 5.13 -8.03
C ILE A 247 3.67 5.28 -7.93
N MET A 248 3.17 6.29 -7.21
CA MET A 248 1.73 6.51 -7.06
C MET A 248 1.07 6.91 -8.38
N GLN A 249 1.77 7.62 -9.24
CA GLN A 249 1.29 7.92 -10.59
C GLN A 249 1.20 6.66 -11.45
N SER A 250 2.18 5.77 -11.37
CA SER A 250 2.16 4.48 -12.10
C SER A 250 0.98 3.61 -11.66
N TYR A 251 0.65 3.60 -10.36
CA TYR A 251 -0.54 2.92 -9.86
C TYR A 251 -1.83 3.51 -10.44
N ARG A 252 -1.97 4.84 -10.47
CA ARG A 252 -3.15 5.48 -11.06
C ARG A 252 -3.31 5.18 -12.54
N ALA A 253 -2.21 5.00 -13.27
CA ALA A 253 -2.26 4.66 -14.69
C ALA A 253 -3.03 3.36 -14.92
N TRP A 254 -2.62 2.24 -14.31
CA TRP A 254 -3.32 0.97 -14.50
C TRP A 254 -4.65 0.88 -13.73
N LEU A 255 -4.80 1.58 -12.58
CA LEU A 255 -6.08 1.67 -11.89
C LEU A 255 -7.17 2.32 -12.76
N SER A 256 -6.81 3.27 -13.63
CA SER A 256 -7.75 3.93 -14.53
C SER A 256 -8.39 2.98 -15.57
N GLU A 257 -7.82 1.80 -15.74
CA GLU A 257 -8.33 0.75 -16.61
C GLU A 257 -9.33 -0.20 -15.92
N LEU A 258 -9.52 -0.06 -14.61
CA LEU A 258 -10.49 -0.81 -13.81
C LEU A 258 -11.82 -0.05 -13.69
N PRO A 259 -12.92 -0.73 -13.36
CA PRO A 259 -14.13 -0.05 -12.93
C PRO A 259 -13.82 0.94 -11.80
N PRO A 260 -14.37 2.16 -11.81
CA PRO A 260 -14.04 3.21 -10.83
C PRO A 260 -14.15 2.77 -9.37
N GLU A 261 -15.16 1.96 -9.04
CA GLU A 261 -15.37 1.43 -7.70
C GLU A 261 -14.24 0.47 -7.28
N VAL A 262 -13.77 -0.39 -8.19
CA VAL A 262 -12.66 -1.32 -7.93
C VAL A 262 -11.37 -0.54 -7.72
N ALA A 263 -11.11 0.45 -8.59
CA ALA A 263 -9.95 1.32 -8.50
C ALA A 263 -9.91 2.08 -7.14
N GLU A 264 -11.04 2.64 -6.71
CA GLU A 264 -11.14 3.35 -5.44
C GLU A 264 -10.94 2.43 -4.23
N LYS A 265 -11.48 1.21 -4.27
CA LYS A 265 -11.24 0.21 -3.21
C LYS A 265 -9.76 -0.09 -3.07
N ILE A 266 -9.07 -0.43 -4.16
CA ILE A 266 -7.65 -0.78 -4.14
C ILE A 266 -6.78 0.42 -3.74
N ALA A 267 -7.09 1.60 -4.28
CA ALA A 267 -6.30 2.81 -4.01
C ALA A 267 -6.42 3.30 -2.57
N TRP A 268 -7.62 3.26 -2.00
CA TRP A 268 -7.91 3.93 -0.74
C TRP A 268 -8.77 3.12 0.23
N ARG A 269 -10.00 2.71 -0.18
CA ARG A 269 -11.00 2.22 0.76
C ARG A 269 -10.57 0.99 1.52
N ASN A 270 -9.87 0.06 0.87
CA ASN A 270 -9.42 -1.16 1.54
C ASN A 270 -8.48 -0.84 2.70
N GLY A 271 -7.45 0.00 2.48
CA GLY A 271 -6.53 0.42 3.53
C GLY A 271 -7.25 1.18 4.65
N ALA A 272 -8.12 2.12 4.29
CA ALA A 272 -8.89 2.90 5.25
C ALA A 272 -9.82 2.02 6.11
N THR A 273 -10.55 1.10 5.49
CA THR A 273 -11.47 0.19 6.22
C THR A 273 -10.72 -0.77 7.12
N LEU A 274 -9.66 -1.43 6.60
CA LEU A 274 -8.95 -2.47 7.32
C LEU A 274 -8.13 -1.93 8.50
N LEU A 275 -7.48 -0.79 8.31
CA LEU A 275 -6.46 -0.29 9.21
C LEU A 275 -6.91 0.92 10.03
N LEU A 276 -7.83 1.74 9.52
CA LEU A 276 -8.37 2.90 10.22
C LEU A 276 -9.77 2.65 10.80
N GLY A 277 -10.50 1.67 10.29
CA GLY A 277 -11.87 1.35 10.72
C GLY A 277 -12.92 2.31 10.13
N GLN A 278 -12.67 2.82 8.92
CA GLN A 278 -13.55 3.77 8.21
C GLN A 278 -14.45 3.09 7.19
#